data_90f45a6971f7f507db29ede732195092
#
_entry.id   90f45a6971f7f507db29ede732195092
#
_cell.length_a   1.000
_cell.length_b   1.000
_cell.length_c   1.000
_cell.angle_alpha   90.00
_cell.angle_beta   90.00
_cell.angle_gamma   90.00
#
_symmetry.space_group_name_H-M   'P 1'
#
loop_
_entity.id
_entity.type
_entity.pdbx_description
1 polymer ?
#
loop_
_entity_poly.entity_id
_entity_poly.type
_entity_poly.pdbx_seq_one_letter_code
_entity_poly.pdbx_strand_id
1 'polypeptide(L)'
;DDLRAKAAMAAWCRRQSLPLLVSGAAGGRIDPTRIQVADLARVTGDPVCARLRYELRKKYGFSRDPKARFGIECVFSDEPVRKPQAGAACESGAAPQGLACAGYGSAMTVTASMGLVLVSRALLRLSAG
;
A
#
# COMPACT_ATOMS: atom_id res chain seq x y z
N ASP A 1 2.10 10.15 6.12
CA ASP A 1 1.27 9.11 5.51
C ASP A 1 -0.20 9.50 5.58
N ASP A 2 -0.61 10.44 4.74
CA ASP A 2 -2.01 10.92 4.71
C ASP A 2 -2.85 10.06 3.74
N LEU A 3 -3.69 9.22 4.31
CA LEU A 3 -4.60 8.37 3.55
C LEU A 3 -5.63 9.17 2.73
N ARG A 4 -6.04 10.34 3.23
CA ARG A 4 -7.00 11.20 2.51
C ARG A 4 -6.36 11.80 1.27
N ALA A 5 -5.13 12.28 1.38
CA ALA A 5 -4.36 12.78 0.26
C ALA A 5 -4.11 11.70 -0.79
N LYS A 6 -3.75 10.48 -0.36
CA LYS A 6 -3.60 9.32 -1.26
C LYS A 6 -4.90 9.00 -2.01
N ALA A 7 -6.04 8.99 -1.31
CA ALA A 7 -7.33 8.72 -1.93
C ALA A 7 -7.74 9.82 -2.92
N ALA A 8 -7.53 11.09 -2.57
CA ALA A 8 -7.81 12.22 -3.46
C ALA A 8 -6.95 12.17 -4.72
N MET A 9 -5.64 11.90 -4.58
CA MET A 9 -4.72 11.74 -5.70
C MET A 9 -5.13 10.56 -6.60
N ALA A 10 -5.48 9.42 -6.03
CA ALA A 10 -5.90 8.24 -6.78
C ALA A 10 -7.19 8.51 -7.58
N ALA A 11 -8.15 9.19 -6.98
CA ALA A 11 -9.38 9.58 -7.67
C ALA A 11 -9.12 10.61 -8.76
N TRP A 12 -8.22 11.57 -8.53
CA TRP A 12 -7.83 12.56 -9.54
C TRP A 12 -7.12 11.90 -10.72
N CYS A 13 -6.11 11.05 -10.49
CA CYS A 13 -5.41 10.32 -11.54
C CYS A 13 -6.38 9.50 -12.41
N ARG A 14 -7.33 8.82 -11.77
CA ARG A 14 -8.35 8.07 -12.50
C ARG A 14 -9.21 8.95 -13.41
N ARG A 15 -9.65 10.12 -12.92
CA ARG A 15 -10.44 11.07 -13.74
C ARG A 15 -9.65 11.61 -14.94
N GLN A 16 -8.34 11.78 -14.76
CA GLN A 16 -7.44 12.27 -15.82
C GLN A 16 -6.90 11.14 -16.71
N SER A 17 -7.33 9.88 -16.48
CA SER A 17 -6.78 8.69 -17.18
C SER A 17 -5.26 8.57 -17.05
N LEU A 18 -4.70 9.09 -15.95
CA LEU A 18 -3.26 9.00 -15.66
C LEU A 18 -2.96 7.67 -14.94
N PRO A 19 -1.89 6.96 -15.36
CA PRO A 19 -1.46 5.77 -14.65
C PRO A 19 -1.00 6.13 -13.24
N LEU A 20 -1.41 5.30 -12.27
CA LEU A 20 -0.99 5.45 -10.88
C LEU A 20 -0.46 4.14 -10.34
N LEU A 21 0.68 4.21 -9.70
CA LEU A 21 1.29 3.13 -8.94
C LEU A 21 1.23 3.49 -7.45
N VAL A 22 0.85 2.54 -6.62
CA VAL A 22 0.80 2.73 -5.17
C VAL A 22 1.58 1.63 -4.45
N SER A 23 2.15 1.98 -3.30
CA SER A 23 2.79 1.03 -2.41
C SER A 23 1.87 0.69 -1.24
N GLY A 24 1.80 -0.60 -0.92
CA GLY A 24 1.23 -1.07 0.33
C GLY A 24 2.15 -0.81 1.53
N ALA A 25 1.81 -1.40 2.68
CA ALA A 25 2.58 -1.30 3.90
C ALA A 25 3.81 -2.24 3.86
N ALA A 26 4.93 -1.78 4.43
CA ALA A 26 6.13 -2.60 4.62
C ALA A 26 6.36 -2.99 6.10
N GLY A 27 5.69 -2.31 7.03
CA GLY A 27 5.88 -2.52 8.46
C GLY A 27 5.54 -3.93 8.92
N GLY A 28 6.38 -4.50 9.79
CA GLY A 28 6.21 -5.85 10.34
C GLY A 28 6.45 -7.00 9.36
N ARG A 29 7.12 -6.73 8.24
CA ARG A 29 7.48 -7.70 7.19
C ARG A 29 8.98 -7.76 7.00
N ILE A 30 9.51 -8.93 6.69
CA ILE A 30 10.95 -9.16 6.53
C ILE A 30 11.31 -9.95 5.28
N ASP A 31 10.33 -10.58 4.62
CA ASP A 31 10.56 -11.45 3.46
C ASP A 31 10.26 -10.70 2.14
N PRO A 32 11.30 -10.25 1.41
CA PRO A 32 11.11 -9.54 0.14
C PRO A 32 10.61 -10.45 -0.99
N THR A 33 10.72 -11.77 -0.86
CA THR A 33 10.23 -12.71 -1.88
C THR A 33 8.70 -12.78 -1.94
N ARG A 34 8.02 -12.23 -0.94
CA ARG A 34 6.56 -12.16 -0.87
C ARG A 34 5.97 -10.86 -1.43
N ILE A 35 6.77 -10.07 -2.12
CA ILE A 35 6.32 -8.86 -2.80
C ILE A 35 5.55 -9.24 -4.05
N GLN A 36 4.38 -8.65 -4.22
CA GLN A 36 3.45 -8.90 -5.31
C GLN A 36 2.99 -7.62 -5.97
N VAL A 37 2.47 -7.74 -7.18
CA VAL A 37 1.88 -6.65 -7.96
C VAL A 37 0.47 -7.04 -8.37
N ALA A 38 -0.51 -6.22 -8.02
CA ALA A 38 -1.90 -6.43 -8.41
C ALA A 38 -2.66 -5.11 -8.53
N ASP A 39 -3.83 -5.15 -9.18
CA ASP A 39 -4.78 -4.02 -9.09
C ASP A 39 -5.21 -3.81 -7.64
N LEU A 40 -5.26 -2.55 -7.20
CA LEU A 40 -5.61 -2.19 -5.82
C LEU A 40 -6.93 -2.84 -5.36
N ALA A 41 -7.90 -3.04 -6.26
CA ALA A 41 -9.15 -3.70 -5.93
C ALA A 41 -8.98 -5.17 -5.50
N ARG A 42 -7.87 -5.81 -5.91
CA ARG A 42 -7.56 -7.23 -5.66
C ARG A 42 -6.59 -7.47 -4.51
N VAL A 43 -5.94 -6.44 -4.01
CA VAL A 43 -4.96 -6.58 -2.92
C VAL A 43 -5.63 -7.10 -1.67
N THR A 44 -5.08 -8.15 -1.07
CA THR A 44 -5.50 -8.73 0.22
C THR A 44 -4.36 -8.68 1.23
N GLY A 45 -4.68 -8.76 2.53
CA GLY A 45 -3.67 -8.84 3.58
C GLY A 45 -2.88 -7.55 3.86
N ASP A 46 -3.18 -6.45 3.15
CA ASP A 46 -2.50 -5.17 3.37
C ASP A 46 -3.46 -4.13 3.98
N PRO A 47 -3.19 -3.64 5.21
CA PRO A 47 -4.08 -2.72 5.92
C PRO A 47 -4.15 -1.33 5.27
N VAL A 48 -3.06 -0.85 4.67
CA VAL A 48 -3.04 0.45 3.97
C VAL A 48 -3.91 0.39 2.73
N CYS A 49 -3.72 -0.65 1.92
CA CYS A 49 -4.53 -0.87 0.72
C CYS A 49 -6.01 -1.09 1.04
N ALA A 50 -6.31 -1.81 2.14
CA ALA A 50 -7.70 -2.02 2.58
C ALA A 50 -8.38 -0.69 2.93
N ARG A 51 -7.71 0.18 3.71
CA ARG A 51 -8.22 1.51 4.06
C ARG A 51 -8.36 2.42 2.84
N LEU A 52 -7.38 2.38 1.93
CA LEU A 52 -7.43 3.16 0.69
C LEU A 52 -8.62 2.75 -0.17
N ARG A 53 -8.84 1.44 -0.36
CA ARG A 53 -10.04 0.93 -1.06
C ARG A 53 -11.34 1.40 -0.42
N TYR A 54 -11.41 1.36 0.91
CA TYR A 54 -12.59 1.83 1.64
C TYR A 54 -12.87 3.31 1.37
N GLU A 55 -11.87 4.18 1.46
CA GLU A 55 -12.01 5.62 1.20
C GLU A 55 -12.41 5.90 -0.26
N LEU A 56 -11.80 5.22 -1.21
CA LEU A 56 -12.12 5.35 -2.64
C LEU A 56 -13.56 4.95 -2.95
N ARG A 57 -14.04 3.87 -2.34
CA ARG A 57 -15.44 3.42 -2.49
C ARG A 57 -16.43 4.36 -1.81
N LYS A 58 -16.07 4.85 -0.62
CA LYS A 58 -16.96 5.69 0.18
C LYS A 58 -17.11 7.10 -0.37
N LYS A 59 -16.02 7.72 -0.82
CA LYS A 59 -15.98 9.14 -1.16
C LYS A 59 -15.88 9.45 -2.64
N TYR A 60 -15.36 8.51 -3.43
CA TYR A 60 -15.01 8.76 -4.84
C TYR A 60 -15.73 7.85 -5.84
N GLY A 61 -16.74 7.11 -5.39
CA GLY A 61 -17.59 6.32 -6.27
C GLY A 61 -16.90 5.12 -6.96
N PHE A 62 -15.81 4.63 -6.38
CA PHE A 62 -15.17 3.41 -6.91
C PHE A 62 -16.08 2.19 -6.70
N SER A 63 -16.06 1.27 -7.67
CA SER A 63 -16.93 0.10 -7.67
C SER A 63 -16.79 -0.76 -6.43
N ARG A 64 -17.92 -1.28 -5.95
CA ARG A 64 -17.97 -2.30 -4.89
C ARG A 64 -18.03 -3.71 -5.44
N ASP A 65 -18.22 -3.86 -6.76
CA ASP A 65 -18.22 -5.16 -7.40
C ASP A 65 -16.87 -5.86 -7.22
N PRO A 66 -16.84 -7.08 -6.68
CA PRO A 66 -15.61 -7.85 -6.50
C PRO A 66 -14.86 -8.13 -7.81
N LYS A 67 -15.55 -8.14 -8.95
CA LYS A 67 -14.95 -8.37 -10.26
C LYS A 67 -14.36 -7.11 -10.88
N ALA A 68 -14.78 -5.92 -10.46
CA ALA A 68 -14.29 -4.66 -11.00
C ALA A 68 -12.83 -4.41 -10.65
N ARG A 69 -12.11 -3.76 -11.57
CA ARG A 69 -10.75 -3.25 -11.34
C ARG A 69 -10.80 -1.75 -11.08
N PHE A 70 -9.85 -1.24 -10.32
CA PHE A 70 -9.69 0.20 -10.09
C PHE A 70 -8.81 0.86 -11.16
N GLY A 71 -7.99 0.09 -11.87
CA GLY A 71 -6.99 0.61 -12.78
C GLY A 71 -5.80 1.24 -12.06
N ILE A 72 -5.65 0.96 -10.77
CA ILE A 72 -4.55 1.43 -9.93
C ILE A 72 -3.69 0.22 -9.60
N GLU A 73 -2.45 0.22 -10.07
CA GLU A 73 -1.51 -0.86 -9.80
C GLU A 73 -0.88 -0.68 -8.42
N CYS A 74 -0.82 -1.75 -7.65
CA CYS A 74 -0.30 -1.74 -6.29
C CYS A 74 0.83 -2.75 -6.14
N VAL A 75 1.95 -2.30 -5.56
CA VAL A 75 3.03 -3.17 -5.08
C VAL A 75 2.83 -3.37 -3.58
N PHE A 76 2.70 -4.61 -3.15
CA PHE A 76 2.42 -4.96 -1.76
C PHE A 76 3.08 -6.27 -1.39
N SER A 77 3.16 -6.57 -0.09
CA SER A 77 3.58 -7.89 0.38
C SER A 77 2.38 -8.64 0.93
N ASP A 78 2.26 -9.92 0.60
CA ASP A 78 1.27 -10.82 1.18
C ASP A 78 1.76 -11.51 2.46
N GLU A 79 2.97 -11.14 2.94
CA GLU A 79 3.49 -11.62 4.21
C GLU A 79 2.60 -11.16 5.37
N PRO A 80 2.18 -12.06 6.27
CA PRO A 80 1.46 -11.67 7.48
C PRO A 80 2.30 -10.69 8.32
N VAL A 81 1.64 -9.64 8.82
CA VAL A 81 2.31 -8.66 9.69
C VAL A 81 2.72 -9.33 10.99
N ARG A 82 4.02 -9.28 11.32
CA ARG A 82 4.55 -9.76 12.59
C ARG A 82 4.27 -8.72 13.67
N LYS A 83 3.50 -9.10 14.68
CA LYS A 83 3.26 -8.23 15.82
C LYS A 83 4.52 -8.12 16.67
N PRO A 84 4.82 -6.95 17.27
CA PRO A 84 5.89 -6.82 18.25
C PRO A 84 5.66 -7.82 19.38
N GLN A 85 6.72 -8.48 19.85
CA GLN A 85 6.62 -9.28 21.05
C GLN A 85 6.38 -8.34 22.23
N ALA A 86 5.44 -8.72 23.10
CA ALA A 86 5.18 -7.99 24.34
C ALA A 86 6.48 -7.95 25.17
N GLY A 87 7.08 -6.76 25.30
CA GLY A 87 8.37 -6.57 26.00
C GLY A 87 9.35 -5.65 25.26
N ALA A 88 9.20 -5.42 23.96
CA ALA A 88 9.97 -4.44 23.20
C ALA A 88 9.24 -3.08 23.09
N ALA A 89 8.53 -2.68 24.14
CA ALA A 89 7.94 -1.35 24.21
C ALA A 89 9.07 -0.32 24.35
N CYS A 90 9.27 0.51 23.32
CA CYS A 90 9.95 1.78 23.51
C CYS A 90 9.24 2.54 24.64
N GLU A 91 9.95 2.93 25.67
CA GLU A 91 9.47 3.68 26.83
C GLU A 91 9.07 5.14 26.51
N SER A 92 8.47 5.39 25.37
CA SER A 92 7.88 6.68 25.06
C SER A 92 6.36 6.53 25.07
N GLY A 93 5.75 6.95 26.16
CA GLY A 93 4.33 6.83 26.50
C GLY A 93 3.34 7.62 25.63
N ALA A 94 3.56 7.71 24.34
CA ALA A 94 2.61 8.23 23.38
C ALA A 94 2.22 7.10 22.41
N ALA A 95 0.98 6.68 22.46
CA ALA A 95 0.42 5.77 21.45
C ALA A 95 0.62 6.39 20.05
N PRO A 96 1.26 5.71 19.09
CA PRO A 96 1.46 6.26 17.76
C PRO A 96 0.10 6.47 17.09
N GLN A 97 -0.27 7.72 16.86
CA GLN A 97 -1.45 8.04 16.08
C GLN A 97 -1.10 7.97 14.60
N GLY A 98 -1.75 7.09 13.86
CA GLY A 98 -1.59 6.95 12.42
C GLY A 98 -1.01 5.61 11.98
N LEU A 99 -0.82 5.46 10.66
CA LEU A 99 -0.23 4.28 10.02
C LEU A 99 1.30 4.24 10.16
N ALA A 100 1.89 5.29 10.71
CA ALA A 100 3.32 5.39 10.90
C ALA A 100 3.77 4.41 11.98
N CYS A 101 4.45 3.35 11.57
CA CYS A 101 5.26 2.49 12.41
C CYS A 101 4.64 2.14 13.78
N ALA A 102 3.46 1.52 13.81
CA ALA A 102 2.81 1.06 15.05
C ALA A 102 3.68 0.08 15.89
N GLY A 103 4.96 0.41 16.10
CA GLY A 103 5.93 -0.40 16.81
C GLY A 103 6.47 -1.61 16.03
N TYR A 104 6.07 -1.79 14.77
CA TYR A 104 6.45 -2.98 14.00
C TYR A 104 7.86 -2.91 13.40
N GLY A 105 8.43 -1.72 13.26
CA GLY A 105 9.66 -1.55 12.49
C GLY A 105 9.48 -1.86 11.00
N SER A 106 10.53 -1.64 10.23
CA SER A 106 10.58 -2.00 8.80
C SER A 106 11.94 -2.57 8.45
N ALA A 107 11.95 -3.68 7.69
CA ALA A 107 13.18 -4.23 7.14
C ALA A 107 13.51 -3.53 5.81
N MET A 108 14.76 -3.06 5.66
CA MET A 108 15.21 -2.42 4.43
C MET A 108 15.10 -3.35 3.22
N THR A 109 15.28 -4.66 3.41
CA THR A 109 15.11 -5.67 2.37
C THR A 109 13.71 -5.63 1.76
N VAL A 110 12.66 -5.35 2.55
CA VAL A 110 11.30 -5.23 2.05
C VAL A 110 11.05 -3.84 1.46
N THR A 111 11.40 -2.77 2.16
CA THR A 111 11.14 -1.40 1.69
C THR A 111 11.89 -1.08 0.41
N ALA A 112 13.18 -1.43 0.32
CA ALA A 112 13.98 -1.21 -0.88
C ALA A 112 13.46 -2.06 -2.06
N SER A 113 13.14 -3.32 -1.84
CA SER A 113 12.61 -4.21 -2.88
C SER A 113 11.26 -3.73 -3.40
N MET A 114 10.35 -3.29 -2.52
CA MET A 114 9.08 -2.69 -2.96
C MET A 114 9.31 -1.44 -3.81
N GLY A 115 10.27 -0.58 -3.43
CA GLY A 115 10.64 0.60 -4.20
C GLY A 115 11.20 0.24 -5.58
N LEU A 116 12.08 -0.75 -5.67
CA LEU A 116 12.66 -1.21 -6.94
C LEU A 116 11.59 -1.83 -7.85
N VAL A 117 10.66 -2.61 -7.30
CA VAL A 117 9.54 -3.15 -8.06
C VAL A 117 8.65 -2.02 -8.57
N LEU A 118 8.35 -1.00 -7.76
CA LEU A 118 7.58 0.18 -8.21
C LEU A 118 8.26 0.89 -9.39
N VAL A 119 9.58 1.13 -9.31
CA VAL A 119 10.36 1.75 -10.39
C VAL A 119 10.30 0.88 -11.66
N SER A 120 10.52 -0.42 -11.53
CA SER A 120 10.41 -1.35 -12.65
C SER A 120 9.03 -1.28 -13.32
N ARG A 121 7.95 -1.25 -12.54
CA ARG A 121 6.59 -1.12 -13.07
C ARG A 121 6.35 0.22 -13.77
N ALA A 122 6.92 1.31 -13.22
CA ALA A 122 6.85 2.64 -13.85
C ALA A 122 7.57 2.66 -15.20
N LEU A 123 8.80 2.13 -15.25
CA LEU A 123 9.59 2.06 -16.49
C LEU A 123 8.87 1.24 -17.57
N LEU A 124 8.30 0.08 -17.20
CA LEU A 124 7.54 -0.74 -18.14
C LEU A 124 6.32 0.00 -18.71
N ARG A 125 5.65 0.82 -17.91
CA ARG A 125 4.52 1.62 -18.40
C ARG A 125 4.96 2.76 -19.34
N LEU A 126 6.08 3.40 -19.02
CA LEU A 126 6.63 4.47 -19.87
C LEU A 126 7.16 3.93 -21.19
N SER A 127 7.72 2.73 -21.21
CA SER A 127 8.23 2.10 -22.45
C SER A 127 7.15 1.49 -23.33
N ALA A 128 5.95 1.26 -22.80
CA ALA A 128 4.84 0.69 -23.56
C ALA A 128 3.93 1.74 -24.24
N GLY A 129 4.17 3.01 -23.97
CA GLY A 129 3.48 4.15 -24.59
C GLY A 129 4.31 4.77 -25.66
#